data_a879b2c15cdf9981f098309b79ae3e83
#
_entry.id   a879b2c15cdf9981f098309b79ae3e83
#
_cell.length_a   1.000
_cell.length_b   1.000
_cell.length_c   1.000
_cell.angle_alpha   90.00
_cell.angle_beta   90.00
_cell.angle_gamma   90.00
#
_symmetry.space_group_name_H-M   'P 1'
#
loop_
_entity.id
_entity.type
_entity.pdbx_description
1 polymer ?
#
loop_
_entity_poly.entity_id
_entity_poly.type
_entity_poly.pdbx_seq_one_letter_code
_entity_poly.pdbx_strand_id
1 'polypeptide(L)'
;MNLWIKWSAGAHKDAIIASLTDTQFRAFVTILEIAKEMRKGGEFRDRQHLAAVIGPRLNRGVPRLIAEGLLEVSQTGVVTVSNWSRWQVDATSAQRQQRSRAGKGLESRFGHALEKSREEKSREEKTLTNGVMSIGEIIAKGGRR
;
A
#
# COMPACT_ATOMS: atom_id res chain seq x y z
N MET A 1 3.28 -21.09 9.09
CA MET A 1 2.73 -19.80 8.60
C MET A 1 3.84 -18.79 8.52
N ASN A 2 4.12 -18.24 7.35
CA ASN A 2 5.09 -17.15 7.22
C ASN A 2 4.44 -15.84 7.70
N LEU A 3 4.71 -15.48 8.93
CA LEU A 3 4.29 -14.22 9.54
C LEU A 3 5.25 -13.12 9.08
N TRP A 4 4.94 -12.47 7.97
CA TRP A 4 5.70 -11.32 7.52
C TRP A 4 5.35 -10.09 8.37
N ILE A 5 6.36 -9.46 8.98
CA ILE A 5 6.22 -8.11 9.51
C ILE A 5 6.27 -7.16 8.33
N LYS A 6 5.21 -6.38 8.15
CA LYS A 6 5.21 -5.31 7.16
C LYS A 6 5.90 -4.09 7.76
N TRP A 7 7.14 -3.85 7.38
CA TRP A 7 7.76 -2.57 7.60
C TRP A 7 7.07 -1.51 6.75
N SER A 8 6.67 -0.42 7.38
CA SER A 8 6.32 0.79 6.65
C SER A 8 7.53 1.20 5.78
N ALA A 9 7.30 1.50 4.51
CA ALA A 9 8.36 1.93 3.59
C ALA A 9 9.14 3.18 4.08
N GLY A 10 8.63 3.89 5.09
CA GLY A 10 9.26 5.03 5.73
C GLY A 10 9.89 4.75 7.10
N ALA A 11 9.87 3.51 7.60
CA ALA A 11 10.38 3.22 8.94
C ALA A 11 11.86 3.58 9.13
N HIS A 12 12.69 3.43 8.09
CA HIS A 12 14.10 3.83 8.11
C HIS A 12 14.30 5.35 8.18
N LYS A 13 13.27 6.15 7.86
CA LYS A 13 13.27 7.62 7.95
C LYS A 13 12.77 8.12 9.31
N ASP A 14 12.26 7.22 10.16
CA ASP A 14 11.87 7.55 11.50
C ASP A 14 13.14 7.82 12.33
N ALA A 15 13.26 9.04 12.86
CA ALA A 15 14.45 9.48 13.58
C ALA A 15 14.73 8.60 14.81
N ILE A 16 13.70 8.10 15.48
CA ILE A 16 13.82 7.21 16.63
C ILE A 16 14.42 5.88 16.19
N ILE A 17 13.88 5.27 15.13
CA ILE A 17 14.38 4.00 14.59
C ILE A 17 15.83 4.14 14.11
N ALA A 18 16.15 5.24 13.42
CA ALA A 18 17.49 5.51 12.92
C ALA A 18 18.53 5.74 14.05
N SER A 19 18.11 6.16 15.24
CA SER A 19 18.98 6.37 16.41
C SER A 19 19.27 5.10 17.19
N LEU A 20 18.58 4.00 16.93
CA LEU A 20 18.77 2.74 17.64
C LEU A 20 20.07 2.07 17.24
N THR A 21 20.77 1.49 18.22
CA THR A 21 21.87 0.57 17.93
C THR A 21 21.36 -0.72 17.33
N ASP A 22 22.21 -1.49 16.64
CA ASP A 22 21.85 -2.77 16.04
C ASP A 22 21.15 -3.73 17.03
N THR A 23 21.66 -3.82 18.26
CA THR A 23 21.05 -4.66 19.30
C THR A 23 19.66 -4.17 19.71
N GLN A 24 19.46 -2.85 19.85
CA GLN A 24 18.17 -2.24 20.18
C GLN A 24 17.16 -2.42 19.04
N PHE A 25 17.62 -2.19 17.82
CA PHE A 25 16.81 -2.41 16.64
C PHE A 25 16.36 -3.87 16.51
N ARG A 26 17.28 -4.82 16.66
CA ARG A 26 16.93 -6.27 16.67
C ARG A 26 15.97 -6.62 17.78
N ALA A 27 16.16 -6.06 18.98
CA ALA A 27 15.22 -6.27 20.08
C ALA A 27 13.82 -5.78 19.71
N PHE A 28 13.70 -4.58 19.12
CA PHE A 28 12.43 -4.03 18.70
C PHE A 28 11.75 -4.89 17.62
N VAL A 29 12.48 -5.30 16.59
CA VAL A 29 11.96 -6.19 15.54
C VAL A 29 11.46 -7.51 16.12
N THR A 30 12.26 -8.16 16.99
CA THR A 30 11.87 -9.41 17.63
C THR A 30 10.62 -9.26 18.51
N ILE A 31 10.50 -8.12 19.24
CA ILE A 31 9.29 -7.81 20.01
C ILE A 31 8.07 -7.69 19.11
N LEU A 32 8.17 -7.02 17.97
CA LEU A 32 7.09 -6.90 16.99
C LEU A 32 6.67 -8.27 16.43
N GLU A 33 7.65 -9.14 16.11
CA GLU A 33 7.39 -10.50 15.63
C GLU A 33 6.61 -11.32 16.66
N ILE A 34 7.10 -11.37 17.88
CA ILE A 34 6.46 -12.12 18.97
C ILE A 34 5.07 -11.55 19.29
N ALA A 35 4.93 -10.22 19.35
CA ALA A 35 3.66 -9.56 19.60
C ALA A 35 2.61 -9.92 18.54
N LYS A 36 3.04 -10.01 17.28
CA LYS A 36 2.19 -10.44 16.16
C LYS A 36 1.78 -11.91 16.29
N GLU A 37 2.72 -12.76 16.66
CA GLU A 37 2.51 -14.20 16.85
C GLU A 37 1.52 -14.46 17.99
N MET A 38 1.65 -13.72 19.10
CA MET A 38 0.77 -13.80 20.25
C MET A 38 -0.66 -13.31 19.98
N ARG A 39 -0.89 -12.53 18.94
CA ARG A 39 -2.21 -11.96 18.56
C ARG A 39 -2.90 -11.14 19.66
N LYS A 40 -2.13 -10.57 20.58
CA LYS A 40 -2.63 -9.79 21.74
C LYS A 40 -2.49 -8.27 21.57
N GLY A 41 -2.53 -7.77 20.33
CA GLY A 41 -2.49 -6.32 20.10
C GLY A 41 -1.19 -5.62 20.49
N GLY A 42 -0.09 -6.35 20.60
CA GLY A 42 1.20 -5.78 21.00
C GLY A 42 1.43 -5.75 22.52
N GLU A 43 0.61 -6.45 23.30
CA GLU A 43 0.68 -6.47 24.77
C GLU A 43 1.45 -7.68 25.32
N PHE A 44 2.33 -7.43 26.28
CA PHE A 44 3.04 -8.43 27.08
C PHE A 44 2.61 -8.28 28.55
N ARG A 45 2.37 -9.40 29.21
CA ARG A 45 1.86 -9.45 30.57
C ARG A 45 2.65 -8.56 31.53
N ASP A 46 3.96 -8.64 31.49
CA ASP A 46 4.88 -7.88 32.33
C ASP A 46 6.29 -7.85 31.68
N ARG A 47 7.19 -7.12 32.32
CA ARG A 47 8.57 -6.97 31.83
C ARG A 47 9.39 -8.27 31.96
N GLN A 48 9.09 -9.11 32.94
CA GLN A 48 9.71 -10.40 33.09
C GLN A 48 9.32 -11.37 31.99
N HIS A 49 8.05 -11.40 31.66
CA HIS A 49 7.52 -12.16 30.51
C HIS A 49 8.17 -11.72 29.21
N LEU A 50 8.24 -10.40 28.97
CA LEU A 50 8.92 -9.87 27.78
C LEU A 50 10.39 -10.34 27.74
N ALA A 51 11.15 -10.19 28.85
CA ALA A 51 12.55 -10.61 28.96
C ALA A 51 12.75 -12.10 28.68
N ALA A 52 11.84 -12.93 29.19
CA ALA A 52 11.89 -14.38 28.98
C ALA A 52 11.70 -14.76 27.51
N VAL A 53 10.80 -14.06 26.81
CA VAL A 53 10.46 -14.37 25.40
C VAL A 53 11.56 -13.91 24.44
N ILE A 54 12.14 -12.71 24.64
CA ILE A 54 13.17 -12.15 23.74
C ILE A 54 14.58 -12.60 24.10
N GLY A 55 14.77 -13.12 25.30
CA GLY A 55 16.05 -13.57 25.80
C GLY A 55 16.98 -12.48 26.36
N PRO A 56 18.01 -12.87 27.14
CA PRO A 56 18.81 -11.94 27.94
C PRO A 56 19.65 -10.96 27.09
N ARG A 57 20.07 -11.39 25.90
CA ARG A 57 20.87 -10.56 25.00
C ARG A 57 20.07 -9.35 24.49
N LEU A 58 18.85 -9.58 24.01
CA LEU A 58 17.99 -8.53 23.45
C LEU A 58 17.31 -7.70 24.55
N ASN A 59 17.06 -8.30 25.71
CA ASN A 59 16.48 -7.59 26.87
C ASN A 59 17.31 -6.38 27.31
N ARG A 60 18.62 -6.35 27.04
CA ARG A 60 19.48 -5.18 27.30
C ARG A 60 19.06 -3.94 26.52
N GLY A 61 18.38 -4.12 25.37
CA GLY A 61 17.87 -3.03 24.57
C GLY A 61 16.54 -2.44 25.07
N VAL A 62 15.76 -3.21 25.85
CA VAL A 62 14.40 -2.83 26.26
C VAL A 62 14.33 -1.49 27.01
N PRO A 63 15.24 -1.17 27.98
CA PRO A 63 15.19 0.12 28.66
C PRO A 63 15.27 1.32 27.70
N ARG A 64 16.07 1.23 26.65
CA ARG A 64 16.16 2.27 25.64
C ARG A 64 14.90 2.37 24.79
N LEU A 65 14.29 1.24 24.43
CA LEU A 65 13.03 1.24 23.68
C LEU A 65 11.89 1.88 24.46
N ILE A 66 11.88 1.73 25.79
CA ILE A 66 10.94 2.41 26.68
C ILE A 66 11.25 3.91 26.73
N ALA A 67 12.52 4.30 26.90
CA ALA A 67 12.93 5.70 26.94
C ALA A 67 12.60 6.45 25.65
N GLU A 68 12.69 5.80 24.48
CA GLU A 68 12.32 6.34 23.18
C GLU A 68 10.82 6.28 22.89
N GLY A 69 10.01 5.77 23.80
CA GLY A 69 8.55 5.67 23.62
C GLY A 69 8.09 4.63 22.59
N LEU A 70 8.95 3.68 22.22
CA LEU A 70 8.58 2.55 21.35
C LEU A 70 7.83 1.46 22.13
N LEU A 71 8.08 1.40 23.43
CA LEU A 71 7.38 0.53 24.39
C LEU A 71 6.86 1.38 25.53
N GLU A 72 5.67 1.08 26.01
CA GLU A 72 5.04 1.71 27.17
C GLU A 72 4.85 0.68 28.28
N VAL A 73 5.04 1.11 29.52
CA VAL A 73 4.80 0.27 30.69
C VAL A 73 3.65 0.91 31.47
N SER A 74 2.55 0.18 31.60
CA SER A 74 1.40 0.63 32.38
C SER A 74 1.67 0.61 33.87
N GLN A 75 0.82 1.27 34.66
CA GLN A 75 0.86 1.20 36.12
C GLN A 75 0.69 -0.23 36.66
N THR A 76 0.02 -1.08 35.90
CA THR A 76 -0.18 -2.52 36.24
C THR A 76 1.01 -3.40 35.84
N GLY A 77 2.08 -2.82 35.26
CA GLY A 77 3.27 -3.53 34.81
C GLY A 77 3.16 -4.15 33.41
N VAL A 78 2.02 -4.03 32.74
CA VAL A 78 1.84 -4.51 31.35
C VAL A 78 2.72 -3.70 30.42
N VAL A 79 3.46 -4.38 29.55
CA VAL A 79 4.29 -3.75 28.53
C VAL A 79 3.56 -3.79 27.21
N THR A 80 3.38 -2.62 26.57
CA THR A 80 2.65 -2.48 25.31
C THR A 80 3.57 -1.87 24.26
N VAL A 81 3.47 -2.34 23.02
CA VAL A 81 4.14 -1.69 21.88
C VAL A 81 3.37 -0.43 21.50
N SER A 82 4.02 0.72 21.61
CA SER A 82 3.42 2.02 21.28
C SER A 82 3.05 2.05 19.78
N ASN A 83 1.88 2.62 19.49
CA ASN A 83 1.38 2.72 18.11
C ASN A 83 1.34 1.37 17.36
N TRP A 84 0.99 0.28 18.04
CA TRP A 84 0.93 -1.07 17.47
C TRP A 84 0.24 -1.13 16.10
N SER A 85 -0.87 -0.44 15.93
CA SER A 85 -1.62 -0.37 14.67
C SER A 85 -0.79 0.19 13.53
N ARG A 86 0.10 1.15 13.78
CA ARG A 86 1.01 1.72 12.78
C ARG A 86 2.02 0.69 12.25
N TRP A 87 2.50 -0.20 13.13
CA TRP A 87 3.48 -1.25 12.78
C TRP A 87 2.83 -2.47 12.11
N GLN A 88 1.51 -2.63 12.30
CA GLN A 88 0.76 -3.78 11.81
C GLN A 88 -0.31 -3.43 10.78
N VAL A 89 -0.22 -2.26 10.15
CA VAL A 89 -1.16 -1.89 9.07
C VAL A 89 -1.10 -2.95 7.97
N ASP A 90 -1.88 -3.99 8.17
CA ASP A 90 -2.42 -4.71 7.05
C ASP A 90 -3.32 -3.72 6.33
N ALA A 91 -2.91 -3.28 5.14
CA ALA A 91 -3.87 -2.76 4.21
C ALA A 91 -4.94 -3.84 4.10
N THR A 92 -6.02 -3.68 4.86
CA THR A 92 -7.11 -4.65 4.92
C THR A 92 -7.48 -5.00 3.50
N SER A 93 -7.94 -6.23 3.27
CA SER A 93 -8.44 -6.63 1.95
C SER A 93 -9.40 -5.60 1.37
N ALA A 94 -10.15 -4.89 2.23
CA ALA A 94 -10.98 -3.76 1.89
C ALA A 94 -10.20 -2.56 1.31
N GLN A 95 -9.06 -2.17 1.90
CA GLN A 95 -8.22 -1.10 1.35
C GLN A 95 -7.53 -1.50 0.04
N ARG A 96 -7.12 -2.77 -0.09
CA ARG A 96 -6.61 -3.30 -1.36
C ARG A 96 -7.69 -3.32 -2.43
N GLN A 97 -8.90 -3.76 -2.11
CA GLN A 97 -10.04 -3.71 -3.01
C GLN A 97 -10.41 -2.28 -3.39
N GLN A 98 -10.38 -1.36 -2.44
CA GLN A 98 -10.68 0.05 -2.70
C GLN A 98 -9.64 0.70 -3.61
N ARG A 99 -8.34 0.43 -3.41
CA ARG A 99 -7.26 0.86 -4.33
C ARG A 99 -7.36 0.21 -5.70
N SER A 100 -7.68 -1.09 -5.77
CA SER A 100 -7.90 -1.80 -7.03
C SER A 100 -9.12 -1.27 -7.79
N ARG A 101 -10.22 -0.95 -7.08
CA ARG A 101 -11.42 -0.35 -7.69
C ARG A 101 -11.16 1.08 -8.16
N ALA A 102 -10.43 1.89 -7.41
CA ALA A 102 -10.03 3.23 -7.81
C ALA A 102 -9.12 3.22 -9.04
N GLY A 103 -8.15 2.30 -9.11
CA GLY A 103 -7.28 2.11 -10.28
C GLY A 103 -8.05 1.67 -11.52
N LYS A 104 -8.93 0.68 -11.40
CA LYS A 104 -9.79 0.22 -12.52
C LYS A 104 -10.78 1.27 -13.00
N GLY A 105 -11.29 2.11 -12.09
CA GLY A 105 -12.19 3.20 -12.44
C GLY A 105 -11.50 4.30 -13.29
N LEU A 106 -10.23 4.55 -13.07
CA LEU A 106 -9.42 5.46 -13.89
C LEU A 106 -9.13 4.87 -15.27
N GLU A 107 -8.67 3.62 -15.35
CA GLU A 107 -8.40 2.95 -16.63
C GLU A 107 -9.66 2.81 -17.50
N SER A 108 -10.81 2.49 -16.89
CA SER A 108 -12.09 2.42 -17.60
C SER A 108 -12.51 3.77 -18.17
N ARG A 109 -12.33 4.88 -17.45
CA ARG A 109 -12.64 6.22 -17.94
C ARG A 109 -11.75 6.66 -19.12
N PHE A 110 -10.47 6.35 -19.06
CA PHE A 110 -9.53 6.62 -20.15
C PHE A 110 -9.78 5.72 -21.36
N GLY A 111 -10.12 4.45 -21.16
CA GLY A 111 -10.49 3.52 -22.22
C GLY A 111 -11.72 3.96 -23.00
N HIS A 112 -12.81 4.32 -22.32
CA HIS A 112 -14.03 4.82 -22.96
C HIS A 112 -13.85 6.17 -23.67
N ALA A 113 -13.02 7.07 -23.14
CA ALA A 113 -12.72 8.35 -23.80
C ALA A 113 -11.95 8.15 -25.11
N LEU A 114 -11.00 7.23 -25.14
CA LEU A 114 -10.22 6.88 -26.34
C LEU A 114 -11.07 6.18 -27.40
N GLU A 115 -11.96 5.29 -26.98
CA GLU A 115 -12.86 4.55 -27.89
C GLU A 115 -13.90 5.48 -28.52
N LYS A 116 -14.48 6.40 -27.74
CA LYS A 116 -15.40 7.43 -28.23
C LYS A 116 -14.75 8.37 -29.22
N SER A 117 -13.52 8.81 -28.96
CA SER A 117 -12.74 9.65 -29.87
C SER A 117 -12.42 8.94 -31.21
N ARG A 118 -12.22 7.62 -31.16
CA ARG A 118 -11.93 6.78 -32.33
C ARG A 118 -13.18 6.55 -33.18
N GLU A 119 -14.34 6.38 -32.55
CA GLU A 119 -15.63 6.26 -33.23
C GLU A 119 -16.06 7.60 -33.93
N GLU A 120 -15.88 8.74 -33.26
CA GLU A 120 -16.16 10.05 -33.85
C GLU A 120 -15.28 10.30 -35.09
N LYS A 121 -13.99 10.01 -35.00
CA LYS A 121 -13.06 10.16 -36.12
C LYS A 121 -13.40 9.23 -37.29
N SER A 122 -13.85 8.02 -37.03
CA SER A 122 -14.30 7.07 -38.06
C SER A 122 -15.63 7.49 -38.73
N ARG A 123 -16.51 8.19 -38.00
CA ARG A 123 -17.76 8.74 -38.56
C ARG A 123 -17.47 9.96 -39.47
N GLU A 124 -16.57 10.85 -39.08
CA GLU A 124 -16.18 12.01 -39.91
C GLU A 124 -15.51 11.56 -41.21
N GLU A 125 -14.66 10.55 -41.18
CA GLU A 125 -13.99 10.00 -42.36
C GLU A 125 -14.99 9.36 -43.33
N LYS A 126 -16.02 8.68 -42.85
CA LYS A 126 -17.10 8.09 -43.68
C LYS A 126 -18.00 9.14 -44.30
N THR A 127 -18.24 10.26 -43.63
CA THR A 127 -19.05 11.36 -44.21
C THR A 127 -18.30 12.12 -45.29
N LEU A 128 -16.99 12.25 -45.14
CA LEU A 128 -16.13 12.88 -46.19
C LEU A 128 -16.02 12.00 -47.46
N THR A 129 -15.96 10.70 -47.33
CA THR A 129 -15.86 9.78 -48.47
C THR A 129 -17.18 9.62 -49.22
N ASN A 130 -18.32 9.74 -48.56
CA ASN A 130 -19.65 9.64 -49.18
C ASN A 130 -20.08 10.97 -49.92
N GLY A 131 -19.40 12.07 -49.66
CA GLY A 131 -19.68 13.37 -50.31
C GLY A 131 -18.91 13.61 -51.62
N VAL A 132 -17.91 12.79 -51.89
CA VAL A 132 -17.09 12.93 -53.13
C VAL A 132 -17.70 12.02 -54.20
N MET A 133 -18.47 12.63 -55.10
CA MET A 133 -18.93 11.92 -56.28
C MET A 133 -17.71 11.48 -57.11
N SER A 134 -17.68 10.20 -57.49
CA SER A 134 -16.61 9.63 -58.31
C SER A 134 -16.54 10.40 -59.64
N ILE A 135 -15.34 10.76 -60.08
CA ILE A 135 -15.09 11.42 -61.39
C ILE A 135 -15.77 10.66 -62.54
N GLY A 136 -15.93 9.34 -62.38
CA GLY A 136 -16.66 8.51 -63.37
C GLY A 136 -18.15 8.85 -63.50
N GLU A 137 -18.82 9.27 -62.40
CA GLU A 137 -20.23 9.66 -62.45
C GLU A 137 -20.47 11.03 -63.09
N ILE A 138 -19.48 11.91 -62.96
CA ILE A 138 -19.55 13.25 -63.61
C ILE A 138 -19.44 13.13 -65.11
N ILE A 139 -18.61 12.22 -65.63
CA ILE A 139 -18.42 12.00 -67.10
C ILE A 139 -19.67 11.33 -67.71
N ALA A 140 -20.33 10.42 -66.98
CA ALA A 140 -21.53 9.74 -67.48
C ALA A 140 -22.74 10.64 -67.60
N LYS A 141 -22.87 11.77 -66.90
CA LYS A 141 -23.94 12.74 -66.93
C LYS A 141 -23.73 13.84 -67.97
N GLY A 142 -22.51 14.06 -68.51
CA GLY A 142 -22.16 15.12 -69.46
C GLY A 142 -22.27 14.76 -70.91
N GLY A 143 -22.64 13.54 -71.29
CA GLY A 143 -22.58 13.03 -72.65
C GLY A 143 -23.93 12.80 -73.32
N ARG A 144 -24.85 13.75 -73.26
CA ARG A 144 -26.03 13.78 -74.18
C ARG A 144 -26.30 15.23 -74.62
N ARG A 145 -25.74 15.54 -75.73
CA ARG A 145 -26.31 16.49 -76.71
C ARG A 145 -26.14 15.89 -78.09
#